data_8732b59f12d3a87403a16fb6fea83ac3
#
_entry.id   8732b59f12d3a87403a16fb6fea83ac3
#
_cell.length_a   1.000
_cell.length_b   1.000
_cell.length_c   1.000
_cell.angle_alpha   90.00
_cell.angle_beta   90.00
_cell.angle_gamma   90.00
#
_symmetry.space_group_name_H-M   'P 1'
#
loop_
_entity.id
_entity.type
_entity.pdbx_description
1 polymer ?
#
loop_
_entity_poly.entity_id
_entity_poly.type
_entity_poly.pdbx_seq_one_letter_code
_entity_poly.pdbx_strand_id
1 'polypeptide(L)'
;MKKVNILMSIYKPNLNFLIKQLQSINNQTYQNIEVLINDDCPDSPCEISVFKKYLTKVSYKILSQDDHNLGYIKSFEKLLKNSDGDYIAFCDQDDIWFSNKIEKSISVLEEKNALLVASDRQIIDENDNVVSESVRKKSNKIQENWHTGDDIAKYNLFITFAVGMVIVMKGEYARSTLPFSRYTGHDKWVISCAATDGKVAFIEEPLVQYRRHGHNVSGVLVGIESKKDYMDQRVIPDSNAIYDFLVKYPNFKDKKEVLAFSNARMNHSIVQLFRYRYLAPDIASFDIVISLTPGFMFPFLLKIARKFG
;
A
#
# COMPACT_ATOMS: atom_id res chain seq x y z
N MET A 1 4.92 -26.31 10.25
CA MET A 1 4.28 -24.99 10.18
C MET A 1 4.78 -24.31 8.91
N LYS A 2 3.87 -23.73 8.09
CA LYS A 2 4.19 -23.07 6.83
C LYS A 2 5.09 -21.84 7.08
N LYS A 3 5.99 -21.51 6.13
CA LYS A 3 6.96 -20.41 6.26
C LYS A 3 6.32 -19.07 5.89
N VAL A 4 6.60 -18.03 6.68
CA VAL A 4 6.25 -16.64 6.38
C VAL A 4 7.51 -15.86 6.04
N ASN A 5 7.55 -15.21 4.87
CA ASN A 5 8.52 -14.16 4.62
C ASN A 5 7.90 -12.79 4.92
N ILE A 6 8.52 -12.05 5.83
CA ILE A 6 8.24 -10.63 6.03
C ILE A 6 9.20 -9.85 5.14
N LEU A 7 8.67 -9.07 4.22
CA LEU A 7 9.42 -8.28 3.26
C LEU A 7 9.58 -6.86 3.81
N MET A 8 10.79 -6.50 4.24
CA MET A 8 11.08 -5.19 4.85
C MET A 8 11.96 -4.37 3.92
N SER A 9 11.45 -3.24 3.44
CA SER A 9 12.22 -2.24 2.70
C SER A 9 12.66 -1.13 3.65
N ILE A 10 13.95 -0.78 3.60
CA ILE A 10 14.56 0.23 4.47
C ILE A 10 15.20 1.32 3.60
N TYR A 11 14.97 2.58 3.96
CA TYR A 11 15.65 3.74 3.38
C TYR A 11 15.77 4.84 4.42
N LYS A 12 16.99 5.19 4.83
CA LYS A 12 17.31 6.23 5.82
C LYS A 12 16.36 6.19 7.04
N PRO A 13 16.27 5.05 7.74
CA PRO A 13 15.27 4.87 8.79
C PRO A 13 15.55 5.77 10.00
N ASN A 14 14.48 6.22 10.66
CA ASN A 14 14.59 6.64 12.05
C ASN A 14 14.86 5.40 12.90
N LEU A 15 16.05 5.30 13.51
CA LEU A 15 16.47 4.11 14.25
C LEU A 15 15.53 3.76 15.41
N ASN A 16 14.93 4.75 16.07
CA ASN A 16 13.98 4.47 17.17
C ASN A 16 12.71 3.80 16.65
N PHE A 17 12.22 4.21 15.48
CA PHE A 17 11.05 3.58 14.85
C PHE A 17 11.38 2.19 14.33
N LEU A 18 12.52 2.05 13.61
CA LEU A 18 12.98 0.76 13.13
C LEU A 18 13.15 -0.25 14.26
N ILE A 19 13.75 0.14 15.39
CA ILE A 19 13.93 -0.74 16.56
C ILE A 19 12.57 -1.25 17.07
N LYS A 20 11.57 -0.38 17.19
CA LYS A 20 10.21 -0.77 17.63
C LYS A 20 9.54 -1.72 16.64
N GLN A 21 9.72 -1.47 15.34
CA GLN A 21 9.21 -2.37 14.29
C GLN A 21 9.88 -3.74 14.37
N LEU A 22 11.21 -3.81 14.49
CA LEU A 22 11.94 -5.07 14.62
C LEU A 22 11.53 -5.84 15.89
N GLN A 23 11.36 -5.15 17.02
CA GLN A 23 10.88 -5.74 18.26
C GLN A 23 9.45 -6.31 18.11
N SER A 24 8.58 -5.61 17.40
CA SER A 24 7.20 -6.06 17.16
C SER A 24 7.16 -7.32 16.29
N ILE A 25 8.03 -7.42 15.30
CA ILE A 25 8.23 -8.64 14.49
C ILE A 25 8.79 -9.78 15.33
N ASN A 26 9.83 -9.50 16.13
CA ASN A 26 10.47 -10.50 16.98
C ASN A 26 9.55 -11.08 18.06
N ASN A 27 8.46 -10.38 18.38
CA ASN A 27 7.45 -10.77 19.36
C ASN A 27 6.18 -11.37 18.75
N GLN A 28 6.18 -11.73 17.45
CA GLN A 28 5.05 -12.39 16.83
C GLN A 28 4.81 -13.78 17.45
N THR A 29 3.53 -14.15 17.63
CA THR A 29 3.14 -15.47 18.15
C THR A 29 3.41 -16.60 17.14
N TYR A 30 3.39 -16.28 15.85
CA TYR A 30 3.73 -17.22 14.79
C TYR A 30 5.25 -17.44 14.73
N GLN A 31 5.70 -18.72 14.73
CA GLN A 31 7.11 -19.05 14.97
C GLN A 31 7.97 -19.16 13.69
N ASN A 32 7.39 -19.64 12.57
CA ASN A 32 8.17 -19.89 11.35
C ASN A 32 8.22 -18.66 10.45
N ILE A 33 8.97 -17.65 10.91
CA ILE A 33 9.16 -16.35 10.23
C ILE A 33 10.60 -16.20 9.78
N GLU A 34 10.79 -15.71 8.55
CA GLU A 34 12.05 -15.15 8.07
C GLU A 34 11.80 -13.75 7.52
N VAL A 35 12.58 -12.78 8.02
CA VAL A 35 12.54 -11.39 7.55
C VAL A 35 13.53 -11.21 6.41
N LEU A 36 13.05 -10.89 5.21
CA LEU A 36 13.90 -10.46 4.11
C LEU A 36 14.02 -8.95 4.13
N ILE A 37 15.24 -8.45 4.18
CA ILE A 37 15.53 -7.02 4.33
C ILE A 37 16.25 -6.53 3.07
N ASN A 38 15.72 -5.48 2.45
CA ASN A 38 16.42 -4.72 1.42
C ASN A 38 16.68 -3.31 1.95
N ASP A 39 17.97 -3.00 2.14
CA ASP A 39 18.38 -1.63 2.47
C ASP A 39 18.63 -0.89 1.15
N ASP A 40 17.75 0.05 0.85
CA ASP A 40 17.73 0.81 -0.39
C ASP A 40 18.55 2.11 -0.33
N CYS A 41 19.49 2.18 0.65
CA CYS A 41 20.39 3.31 0.87
C CYS A 41 21.87 2.91 0.72
N PRO A 42 22.41 2.77 -0.51
CA PRO A 42 23.77 2.32 -0.74
C PRO A 42 24.83 3.25 -0.12
N ASP A 43 24.58 4.55 -0.10
CA ASP A 43 25.54 5.54 0.42
C ASP A 43 25.64 5.55 1.95
N SER A 44 24.63 5.06 2.66
CA SER A 44 24.59 5.06 4.13
C SER A 44 23.68 3.93 4.63
N PRO A 45 24.13 2.66 4.48
CA PRO A 45 23.33 1.52 4.89
C PRO A 45 23.15 1.45 6.40
N CYS A 46 22.03 0.86 6.82
CA CYS A 46 21.76 0.59 8.22
C CYS A 46 22.75 -0.45 8.76
N GLU A 47 23.25 -0.23 9.98
CA GLU A 47 24.18 -1.18 10.59
C GLU A 47 23.54 -2.56 10.82
N ILE A 48 24.21 -3.61 10.37
CA ILE A 48 23.76 -5.02 10.54
C ILE A 48 23.59 -5.38 12.03
N SER A 49 24.35 -4.75 12.90
CA SER A 49 24.28 -4.93 14.37
C SER A 49 22.87 -4.67 14.92
N VAL A 50 22.09 -3.76 14.30
CA VAL A 50 20.73 -3.45 14.69
C VAL A 50 19.81 -4.68 14.49
N PHE A 51 19.87 -5.33 13.33
CA PHE A 51 19.07 -6.52 13.06
C PHE A 51 19.45 -7.68 13.96
N LYS A 52 20.74 -7.93 14.11
CA LYS A 52 21.27 -8.99 15.01
C LYS A 52 20.81 -8.80 16.46
N LYS A 53 20.71 -7.57 16.92
CA LYS A 53 20.32 -7.24 18.31
C LYS A 53 18.83 -7.45 18.54
N TYR A 54 17.97 -7.11 17.57
CA TYR A 54 16.52 -7.05 17.79
C TYR A 54 15.73 -8.16 17.14
N LEU A 55 16.30 -8.93 16.17
CA LEU A 55 15.70 -10.13 15.59
C LEU A 55 16.39 -11.38 16.16
N THR A 56 16.01 -11.77 17.37
CA THR A 56 16.66 -12.89 18.10
C THR A 56 15.84 -14.18 18.09
N LYS A 57 14.52 -14.08 17.84
CA LYS A 57 13.58 -15.23 17.82
C LYS A 57 13.17 -15.62 16.41
N VAL A 58 13.35 -14.73 15.44
CA VAL A 58 13.02 -14.94 14.03
C VAL A 58 14.30 -14.93 13.19
N SER A 59 14.32 -15.71 12.11
CA SER A 59 15.44 -15.63 11.16
C SER A 59 15.34 -14.37 10.30
N TYR A 60 16.47 -13.91 9.78
CA TYR A 60 16.48 -12.81 8.82
C TYR A 60 17.57 -13.00 7.76
N LYS A 61 17.37 -12.39 6.61
CA LYS A 61 18.32 -12.34 5.51
C LYS A 61 18.33 -10.93 4.94
N ILE A 62 19.53 -10.33 4.89
CA ILE A 62 19.74 -9.04 4.21
C ILE A 62 20.12 -9.36 2.77
N LEU A 63 19.39 -8.78 1.82
CA LEU A 63 19.67 -8.94 0.39
C LEU A 63 20.93 -8.13 0.02
N SER A 64 21.60 -8.55 -1.06
CA SER A 64 22.71 -7.79 -1.63
C SER A 64 22.25 -6.38 -1.97
N GLN A 65 23.07 -5.40 -1.60
CA GLN A 65 22.79 -3.99 -1.88
C GLN A 65 22.95 -3.70 -3.37
N ASP A 66 22.12 -2.82 -3.89
CA ASP A 66 22.26 -2.28 -5.24
C ASP A 66 23.24 -1.10 -5.23
N ASP A 67 23.71 -0.67 -6.38
CA ASP A 67 24.63 0.46 -6.54
C ASP A 67 23.93 1.84 -6.48
N HIS A 68 22.60 1.84 -6.48
CA HIS A 68 21.75 3.03 -6.41
C HIS A 68 20.44 2.77 -5.69
N ASN A 69 19.74 3.82 -5.30
CA ASN A 69 18.40 3.73 -4.72
C ASN A 69 17.39 3.26 -5.78
N LEU A 70 16.71 2.16 -5.50
CA LEU A 70 15.69 1.56 -6.39
C LEU A 70 14.32 2.26 -6.27
N GLY A 71 14.06 2.87 -5.11
CA GLY A 71 12.74 3.32 -4.68
C GLY A 71 11.86 2.16 -4.19
N TYR A 72 10.88 2.48 -3.35
CA TYR A 72 10.11 1.50 -2.59
C TYR A 72 9.43 0.42 -3.46
N ILE A 73 8.90 0.77 -4.64
CA ILE A 73 8.22 -0.20 -5.52
C ILE A 73 9.20 -1.30 -5.96
N LYS A 74 10.38 -0.91 -6.45
CA LYS A 74 11.40 -1.84 -6.91
C LYS A 74 12.08 -2.58 -5.78
N SER A 75 12.21 -1.94 -4.61
CA SER A 75 12.70 -2.57 -3.40
C SER A 75 11.77 -3.72 -2.97
N PHE A 76 10.47 -3.52 -2.90
CA PHE A 76 9.50 -4.58 -2.61
C PHE A 76 9.43 -5.63 -3.73
N GLU A 77 9.58 -5.24 -5.01
CA GLU A 77 9.66 -6.19 -6.12
C GLU A 77 10.87 -7.13 -5.97
N LYS A 78 12.04 -6.58 -5.62
CA LYS A 78 13.26 -7.34 -5.35
C LYS A 78 13.10 -8.29 -4.18
N LEU A 79 12.52 -7.81 -3.08
CA LEU A 79 12.22 -8.63 -1.91
C LEU A 79 11.30 -9.80 -2.27
N LEU A 80 10.22 -9.55 -3.00
CA LEU A 80 9.27 -10.58 -3.40
C LEU A 80 9.89 -11.60 -4.36
N LYS A 81 10.74 -11.18 -5.29
CA LYS A 81 11.50 -12.08 -6.18
C LYS A 81 12.44 -13.02 -5.42
N ASN A 82 12.98 -12.58 -4.29
CA ASN A 82 13.88 -13.36 -3.45
C ASN A 82 13.16 -14.13 -2.33
N SER A 83 11.84 -14.10 -2.26
CA SER A 83 11.06 -14.79 -1.25
C SER A 83 10.70 -16.20 -1.66
N ASP A 84 10.64 -17.10 -0.67
CA ASP A 84 10.26 -18.51 -0.83
C ASP A 84 9.16 -18.95 0.16
N GLY A 85 8.66 -18.01 0.98
CA GLY A 85 7.64 -18.29 1.99
C GLY A 85 6.31 -18.76 1.40
N ASP A 86 5.60 -19.60 2.16
CA ASP A 86 4.22 -19.98 1.86
C ASP A 86 3.27 -18.77 1.99
N TYR A 87 3.63 -17.81 2.84
CA TYR A 87 2.95 -16.54 3.03
C TYR A 87 3.93 -15.37 2.95
N ILE A 88 3.43 -14.24 2.49
CA ILE A 88 4.17 -12.98 2.37
C ILE A 88 3.44 -11.90 3.16
N ALA A 89 4.20 -11.13 3.95
CA ALA A 89 3.74 -9.90 4.60
C ALA A 89 4.65 -8.75 4.20
N PHE A 90 4.06 -7.62 3.75
CA PHE A 90 4.83 -6.38 3.53
C PHE A 90 5.04 -5.65 4.84
N CYS A 91 6.20 -5.03 5.00
CA CYS A 91 6.59 -4.34 6.21
C CYS A 91 7.33 -3.04 5.91
N ASP A 92 6.77 -1.93 6.40
CA ASP A 92 7.45 -0.65 6.41
C ASP A 92 8.39 -0.56 7.62
N GLN A 93 9.29 0.41 7.62
CA GLN A 93 10.39 0.50 8.61
C GLN A 93 10.02 1.20 9.94
N ASP A 94 8.79 1.73 10.05
CA ASP A 94 8.44 2.74 11.04
C ASP A 94 7.12 2.48 11.81
N ASP A 95 6.47 1.34 11.56
CA ASP A 95 5.23 0.93 12.22
C ASP A 95 5.48 0.07 13.47
N ILE A 96 4.40 -0.40 14.10
CA ILE A 96 4.46 -1.40 15.17
C ILE A 96 3.35 -2.43 14.92
N TRP A 97 3.68 -3.72 14.92
CA TRP A 97 2.72 -4.79 14.74
C TRP A 97 2.21 -5.35 16.06
N PHE A 98 0.92 -5.65 16.15
CA PHE A 98 0.40 -6.44 17.24
C PHE A 98 0.94 -7.88 17.16
N SER A 99 1.20 -8.49 18.30
CA SER A 99 1.91 -9.78 18.39
C SER A 99 1.21 -10.93 17.67
N ASN A 100 -0.12 -10.88 17.52
CA ASN A 100 -0.94 -11.91 16.86
C ASN A 100 -1.20 -11.62 15.36
N LYS A 101 -0.57 -10.59 14.77
CA LYS A 101 -0.87 -10.16 13.39
C LYS A 101 -0.70 -11.29 12.39
N ILE A 102 0.45 -11.93 12.36
CA ILE A 102 0.75 -12.98 11.37
C ILE A 102 -0.16 -14.20 11.57
N GLU A 103 -0.29 -14.68 12.78
CA GLU A 103 -1.12 -15.84 13.11
C GLU A 103 -2.58 -15.63 12.71
N LYS A 104 -3.16 -14.49 13.11
CA LYS A 104 -4.55 -14.14 12.80
C LYS A 104 -4.78 -13.93 11.30
N SER A 105 -3.84 -13.28 10.61
CA SER A 105 -3.93 -13.08 9.17
C SER A 105 -3.92 -14.40 8.41
N ILE A 106 -3.06 -15.35 8.78
CA ILE A 106 -3.01 -16.67 8.15
C ILE A 106 -4.30 -17.44 8.43
N SER A 107 -4.78 -17.42 9.67
CA SER A 107 -6.04 -18.09 10.03
C SER A 107 -7.20 -17.64 9.14
N VAL A 108 -7.36 -16.33 8.94
CA VAL A 108 -8.42 -15.77 8.10
C VAL A 108 -8.18 -16.07 6.61
N LEU A 109 -6.92 -16.01 6.12
CA LEU A 109 -6.59 -16.40 4.74
C LEU A 109 -7.06 -17.83 4.42
N GLU A 110 -6.77 -18.78 5.33
CA GLU A 110 -7.13 -20.18 5.12
C GLU A 110 -8.63 -20.41 5.31
N GLU A 111 -9.23 -19.88 6.39
CA GLU A 111 -10.66 -19.98 6.66
C GLU A 111 -11.52 -19.46 5.52
N LYS A 112 -11.19 -18.28 5.01
CA LYS A 112 -11.96 -17.63 3.94
C LYS A 112 -11.56 -18.11 2.54
N ASN A 113 -10.55 -18.97 2.42
CA ASN A 113 -9.91 -19.37 1.16
C ASN A 113 -9.59 -18.13 0.30
N ALA A 114 -8.98 -17.12 0.92
CA ALA A 114 -8.62 -15.88 0.27
C ALA A 114 -7.20 -15.94 -0.32
N LEU A 115 -6.91 -15.08 -1.31
CA LEU A 115 -5.58 -14.89 -1.89
C LEU A 115 -4.77 -13.88 -1.09
N LEU A 116 -5.47 -12.89 -0.53
CA LEU A 116 -4.94 -11.78 0.25
C LEU A 116 -5.89 -11.47 1.40
N VAL A 117 -5.32 -11.12 2.55
CA VAL A 117 -6.04 -10.54 3.69
C VAL A 117 -5.42 -9.20 4.04
N ALA A 118 -6.27 -8.23 4.36
CA ALA A 118 -5.88 -6.97 4.97
C ALA A 118 -6.58 -6.80 6.32
N SER A 119 -5.94 -6.12 7.26
CA SER A 119 -6.54 -5.78 8.54
C SER A 119 -6.85 -4.28 8.63
N ASP A 120 -7.67 -3.90 9.60
CA ASP A 120 -7.73 -2.52 10.06
C ASP A 120 -6.39 -2.11 10.70
N ARG A 121 -6.22 -0.83 10.95
CA ARG A 121 -5.04 -0.25 11.58
C ARG A 121 -5.41 0.83 12.59
N GLN A 122 -4.62 0.90 13.62
CA GLN A 122 -4.59 2.01 14.57
C GLN A 122 -3.65 3.09 14.02
N ILE A 123 -3.91 4.35 14.28
CA ILE A 123 -2.99 5.44 13.95
C ILE A 123 -2.27 5.89 15.21
N ILE A 124 -0.95 5.98 15.16
CA ILE A 124 -0.11 6.54 16.22
C ILE A 124 0.68 7.75 15.69
N ASP A 125 1.06 8.65 16.60
CA ASP A 125 1.97 9.75 16.30
C ASP A 125 3.45 9.34 16.43
N GLU A 126 4.37 10.29 16.26
CA GLU A 126 5.82 10.07 16.40
C GLU A 126 6.26 9.67 17.81
N ASN A 127 5.42 9.91 18.83
CA ASN A 127 5.68 9.58 20.22
C ASN A 127 4.93 8.31 20.68
N ASP A 128 4.36 7.53 19.76
CA ASP A 128 3.54 6.33 20.00
C ASP A 128 2.18 6.60 20.63
N ASN A 129 1.73 7.86 20.74
CA ASN A 129 0.41 8.14 21.24
C ASN A 129 -0.65 7.76 20.20
N VAL A 130 -1.71 7.09 20.65
CA VAL A 130 -2.81 6.68 19.79
C VAL A 130 -3.64 7.89 19.38
N VAL A 131 -3.64 8.20 18.10
CA VAL A 131 -4.45 9.26 17.48
C VAL A 131 -5.82 8.71 17.07
N SER A 132 -5.87 7.46 16.61
CA SER A 132 -7.11 6.76 16.25
C SER A 132 -6.99 5.27 16.52
N GLU A 133 -7.94 4.72 17.26
CA GLU A 133 -8.01 3.28 17.58
C GLU A 133 -8.33 2.42 16.36
N SER A 134 -8.98 2.98 15.35
CA SER A 134 -9.38 2.30 14.14
C SER A 134 -9.58 3.33 13.03
N VAL A 135 -8.99 3.10 11.88
CA VAL A 135 -9.24 3.96 10.71
C VAL A 135 -10.66 3.74 10.20
N ARG A 136 -11.10 2.48 10.15
CA ARG A 136 -12.39 2.08 9.64
C ARG A 136 -13.56 2.70 10.42
N LYS A 137 -13.54 2.62 11.74
CA LYS A 137 -14.63 3.12 12.60
C LYS A 137 -14.88 4.63 12.48
N LYS A 138 -13.92 5.38 11.97
CA LYS A 138 -14.02 6.85 11.85
C LYS A 138 -14.17 7.34 10.42
N SER A 139 -14.13 6.46 9.43
CA SER A 139 -14.15 6.82 8.03
C SER A 139 -15.45 6.41 7.34
N ASN A 140 -16.02 7.33 6.55
CA ASN A 140 -17.13 7.05 5.64
C ASN A 140 -16.64 6.81 4.19
N LYS A 141 -15.32 6.72 3.99
CA LYS A 141 -14.73 6.50 2.66
C LYS A 141 -14.92 5.05 2.21
N ILE A 142 -15.21 4.83 0.93
CA ILE A 142 -15.52 3.49 0.41
C ILE A 142 -14.37 2.50 0.62
N GLN A 143 -13.12 2.98 0.51
CA GLN A 143 -11.93 2.16 0.69
C GLN A 143 -11.68 1.74 2.14
N GLU A 144 -12.38 2.32 3.10
CA GLU A 144 -12.27 1.93 4.51
C GLU A 144 -13.50 1.13 4.98
N ASN A 145 -14.53 0.96 4.13
CA ASN A 145 -15.82 0.32 4.49
C ASN A 145 -16.13 -0.93 3.67
N TRP A 146 -15.12 -1.58 3.08
CA TRP A 146 -15.30 -2.82 2.36
C TRP A 146 -15.26 -4.06 3.27
N HIS A 147 -15.82 -5.18 2.80
CA HIS A 147 -15.91 -6.42 3.53
C HIS A 147 -15.33 -7.60 2.74
N THR A 148 -15.07 -8.69 3.45
CA THR A 148 -14.60 -9.92 2.82
C THR A 148 -15.52 -10.36 1.69
N GLY A 149 -14.96 -10.47 0.49
CA GLY A 149 -15.67 -10.93 -0.70
C GLY A 149 -16.33 -9.83 -1.53
N ASP A 150 -16.20 -8.55 -1.12
CA ASP A 150 -16.64 -7.42 -1.93
C ASP A 150 -15.85 -7.34 -3.23
N ASP A 151 -16.54 -6.94 -4.30
CA ASP A 151 -15.93 -6.70 -5.61
C ASP A 151 -15.25 -5.33 -5.66
N ILE A 152 -14.03 -5.29 -5.14
CA ILE A 152 -13.28 -4.03 -5.00
C ILE A 152 -12.32 -3.75 -6.18
N ALA A 153 -12.12 -4.68 -7.10
CA ALA A 153 -11.06 -4.61 -8.11
C ALA A 153 -11.06 -3.29 -8.91
N LYS A 154 -12.21 -2.91 -9.49
CA LYS A 154 -12.33 -1.69 -10.31
C LYS A 154 -12.14 -0.40 -9.51
N TYR A 155 -12.53 -0.40 -8.24
CA TYR A 155 -12.37 0.76 -7.35
C TYR A 155 -10.91 0.89 -6.90
N ASN A 156 -10.27 -0.24 -6.57
CA ASN A 156 -8.88 -0.23 -6.11
C ASN A 156 -7.89 0.25 -7.18
N LEU A 157 -8.23 0.17 -8.46
CA LEU A 157 -7.41 0.76 -9.52
C LEU A 157 -7.27 2.29 -9.41
N PHE A 158 -8.19 2.97 -8.73
CA PHE A 158 -8.16 4.42 -8.51
C PHE A 158 -7.86 4.80 -7.06
N ILE A 159 -8.39 4.05 -6.09
CA ILE A 159 -8.28 4.32 -4.65
C ILE A 159 -7.65 3.10 -3.97
N THR A 160 -6.64 3.29 -3.14
CA THR A 160 -6.01 2.17 -2.41
C THR A 160 -6.91 1.69 -1.26
N PHE A 161 -7.33 0.42 -1.29
CA PHE A 161 -8.23 -0.19 -0.32
C PHE A 161 -7.50 -0.76 0.92
N ALA A 162 -6.22 -1.03 0.81
CA ALA A 162 -5.37 -1.37 1.94
C ALA A 162 -3.93 -0.95 1.65
N VAL A 163 -3.20 -0.57 2.69
CA VAL A 163 -1.78 -0.18 2.61
C VAL A 163 -0.88 -1.39 2.88
N GLY A 164 0.35 -1.36 2.38
CA GLY A 164 1.25 -2.51 2.38
C GLY A 164 1.39 -3.21 3.72
N MET A 165 1.63 -2.45 4.81
CA MET A 165 1.91 -3.01 6.12
C MET A 165 0.74 -3.82 6.75
N VAL A 166 -0.50 -3.66 6.28
CA VAL A 166 -1.65 -4.44 6.79
C VAL A 166 -1.91 -5.71 5.99
N ILE A 167 -1.17 -5.96 4.90
CA ILE A 167 -1.40 -7.04 3.95
C ILE A 167 -0.61 -8.30 4.33
N VAL A 168 -1.29 -9.45 4.25
CA VAL A 168 -0.68 -10.79 4.21
C VAL A 168 -1.29 -11.58 3.05
N MET A 169 -0.46 -12.30 2.29
CA MET A 169 -0.87 -13.00 1.06
C MET A 169 -0.36 -14.44 1.03
N LYS A 170 -1.02 -15.30 0.24
CA LYS A 170 -0.45 -16.59 -0.17
C LYS A 170 0.82 -16.33 -0.99
N GLY A 171 1.94 -16.98 -0.65
CA GLY A 171 3.25 -16.66 -1.19
C GLY A 171 3.38 -16.94 -2.69
N GLU A 172 2.88 -18.10 -3.16
CA GLU A 172 2.84 -18.43 -4.58
C GLU A 172 2.05 -17.37 -5.36
N TYR A 173 0.89 -16.98 -4.83
CA TYR A 173 0.06 -15.96 -5.45
C TYR A 173 0.76 -14.59 -5.45
N ALA A 174 1.37 -14.18 -4.36
CA ALA A 174 2.11 -12.92 -4.30
C ALA A 174 3.17 -12.84 -5.42
N ARG A 175 3.97 -13.90 -5.59
CA ARG A 175 4.98 -13.97 -6.65
C ARG A 175 4.39 -13.95 -8.07
N SER A 176 3.19 -14.48 -8.29
CA SER A 176 2.51 -14.43 -9.59
C SER A 176 2.04 -13.02 -9.97
N THR A 177 1.96 -12.08 -9.00
CA THR A 177 1.62 -10.68 -9.30
C THR A 177 2.75 -9.89 -9.95
N LEU A 178 3.98 -10.42 -9.94
CA LEU A 178 5.14 -9.80 -10.58
C LEU A 178 5.03 -9.79 -12.12
N PRO A 179 5.67 -8.81 -12.80
CA PRO A 179 6.30 -7.62 -12.22
C PRO A 179 5.26 -6.62 -11.70
N PHE A 180 5.66 -5.76 -10.74
CA PHE A 180 4.81 -4.65 -10.34
C PHE A 180 4.81 -3.56 -11.42
N SER A 181 3.68 -2.85 -11.57
CA SER A 181 3.68 -1.61 -12.33
C SER A 181 4.54 -0.57 -11.62
N ARG A 182 5.41 0.09 -12.38
CA ARG A 182 6.25 1.19 -11.85
C ARG A 182 5.47 2.48 -11.56
N TYR A 183 4.21 2.53 -11.94
CA TYR A 183 3.37 3.73 -11.88
C TYR A 183 2.43 3.75 -10.68
N THR A 184 2.39 2.69 -9.89
CA THR A 184 1.53 2.60 -8.69
C THR A 184 2.24 1.88 -7.56
N GLY A 185 1.78 2.07 -6.31
CA GLY A 185 2.31 1.35 -5.16
C GLY A 185 2.14 -0.17 -5.29
N HIS A 186 3.09 -0.91 -4.73
CA HIS A 186 3.06 -2.37 -4.70
C HIS A 186 1.78 -2.91 -4.04
N ASP A 187 1.30 -2.25 -2.99
CA ASP A 187 0.08 -2.55 -2.26
C ASP A 187 -1.17 -2.45 -3.15
N LYS A 188 -1.36 -1.30 -3.80
CA LYS A 188 -2.46 -1.09 -4.74
C LYS A 188 -2.43 -2.10 -5.89
N TRP A 189 -1.23 -2.43 -6.39
CA TRP A 189 -1.04 -3.43 -7.45
C TRP A 189 -1.48 -4.82 -7.01
N VAL A 190 -0.95 -5.34 -5.89
CA VAL A 190 -1.27 -6.70 -5.45
C VAL A 190 -2.74 -6.87 -5.05
N ILE A 191 -3.36 -5.83 -4.47
CA ILE A 191 -4.79 -5.86 -4.15
C ILE A 191 -5.62 -5.90 -5.44
N SER A 192 -5.29 -5.09 -6.45
CA SER A 192 -5.99 -5.11 -7.75
C SER A 192 -5.91 -6.48 -8.40
N CYS A 193 -4.74 -7.11 -8.38
CA CYS A 193 -4.57 -8.48 -8.86
C CYS A 193 -5.42 -9.46 -8.05
N ALA A 194 -5.29 -9.45 -6.72
CA ALA A 194 -5.97 -10.40 -5.85
C ALA A 194 -7.51 -10.29 -5.92
N ALA A 195 -8.04 -9.08 -6.00
CA ALA A 195 -9.47 -8.83 -6.14
C ALA A 195 -10.02 -9.22 -7.53
N THR A 196 -9.14 -9.34 -8.53
CA THR A 196 -9.50 -9.79 -9.88
C THR A 196 -9.47 -11.31 -9.99
N ASP A 197 -8.46 -11.96 -9.39
CA ASP A 197 -8.23 -13.39 -9.53
C ASP A 197 -8.99 -14.23 -8.49
N GLY A 198 -9.46 -13.61 -7.39
CA GLY A 198 -10.15 -14.35 -6.35
C GLY A 198 -10.64 -13.50 -5.19
N LYS A 199 -10.68 -14.11 -4.02
CA LYS A 199 -11.21 -13.48 -2.82
C LYS A 199 -10.14 -12.69 -2.09
N VAL A 200 -10.47 -11.45 -1.73
CA VAL A 200 -9.75 -10.65 -0.73
C VAL A 200 -10.56 -10.66 0.57
N ALA A 201 -9.88 -10.89 1.69
CA ALA A 201 -10.51 -10.91 3.01
C ALA A 201 -10.11 -9.68 3.84
N PHE A 202 -10.98 -9.30 4.76
CA PHE A 202 -10.74 -8.18 5.68
C PHE A 202 -10.89 -8.63 7.14
N ILE A 203 -9.98 -8.17 7.99
CA ILE A 203 -10.02 -8.35 9.45
C ILE A 203 -10.39 -7.01 10.08
N GLU A 204 -11.54 -6.96 10.76
CA GLU A 204 -12.09 -5.76 11.39
C GLU A 204 -11.23 -5.24 12.55
N GLU A 205 -10.36 -6.08 13.10
CA GLU A 205 -9.48 -5.73 14.21
C GLU A 205 -8.19 -5.07 13.68
N PRO A 206 -7.76 -3.95 14.30
CA PRO A 206 -6.44 -3.40 14.03
C PRO A 206 -5.33 -4.40 14.41
N LEU A 207 -4.47 -4.73 13.46
CA LEU A 207 -3.31 -5.60 13.67
C LEU A 207 -1.98 -4.86 13.48
N VAL A 208 -2.03 -3.57 13.19
CA VAL A 208 -0.89 -2.68 12.99
C VAL A 208 -1.17 -1.33 13.61
N GLN A 209 -0.19 -0.77 14.27
CA GLN A 209 -0.13 0.64 14.66
C GLN A 209 0.66 1.39 13.57
N TYR A 210 -0.07 2.07 12.69
CA TYR A 210 0.49 2.87 11.60
C TYR A 210 0.96 4.22 12.12
N ARG A 211 2.25 4.48 11.98
CA ARG A 211 2.86 5.72 12.46
C ARG A 211 2.70 6.85 11.46
N ARG A 212 2.17 7.98 11.92
CA ARG A 212 2.16 9.24 11.17
C ARG A 212 3.24 10.20 11.68
N HIS A 213 4.14 10.60 10.78
CA HIS A 213 5.19 11.58 11.02
C HIS A 213 5.46 12.40 9.76
N GLY A 214 6.24 13.49 9.88
CA GLY A 214 6.46 14.43 8.77
C GLY A 214 7.20 13.88 7.54
N HIS A 215 7.74 12.68 7.62
CA HIS A 215 8.50 12.02 6.53
C HIS A 215 7.77 10.85 5.89
N ASN A 216 6.48 10.62 6.19
CA ASN A 216 5.72 9.60 5.46
C ASN A 216 5.67 9.91 3.97
N VAL A 217 5.92 8.89 3.14
CA VAL A 217 5.87 9.01 1.67
C VAL A 217 4.45 9.28 1.18
N SER A 218 3.44 8.78 1.90
CA SER A 218 2.03 8.97 1.61
C SER A 218 1.48 10.23 2.26
N GLY A 219 0.92 11.14 1.45
CA GLY A 219 0.27 12.35 1.94
C GLY A 219 -0.64 12.96 0.86
N VAL A 220 -1.65 13.71 1.31
CA VAL A 220 -2.63 14.32 0.39
C VAL A 220 -1.93 15.39 -0.46
N LEU A 221 -1.79 15.12 -1.75
CA LEU A 221 -1.26 16.05 -2.75
C LEU A 221 0.16 16.59 -2.42
N VAL A 222 1.00 15.76 -1.78
CA VAL A 222 2.41 16.09 -1.54
C VAL A 222 3.13 16.27 -2.86
N GLY A 223 3.95 17.33 -2.97
CA GLY A 223 4.71 17.67 -4.19
C GLY A 223 3.91 18.30 -5.33
N ILE A 224 2.60 18.53 -5.17
CA ILE A 224 1.75 19.17 -6.16
C ILE A 224 1.67 20.67 -5.88
N GLU A 225 2.04 21.50 -6.83
CA GLU A 225 1.96 22.96 -6.74
C GLU A 225 1.13 23.59 -7.87
N SER A 226 1.00 22.87 -8.99
CA SER A 226 0.28 23.30 -10.18
C SER A 226 -0.65 22.21 -10.72
N LYS A 227 -1.57 22.59 -11.62
CA LYS A 227 -2.37 21.61 -12.38
C LYS A 227 -1.49 20.66 -13.20
N LYS A 228 -0.37 21.18 -13.73
CA LYS A 228 0.58 20.38 -14.48
C LYS A 228 1.20 19.29 -13.58
N ASP A 229 1.62 19.65 -12.36
CA ASP A 229 2.17 18.68 -11.40
C ASP A 229 1.14 17.62 -11.04
N TYR A 230 -0.13 18.03 -10.88
CA TYR A 230 -1.23 17.08 -10.62
C TYR A 230 -1.39 16.10 -11.79
N MET A 231 -1.38 16.58 -13.01
CA MET A 231 -1.44 15.70 -14.18
C MET A 231 -0.23 14.77 -14.24
N ASP A 232 0.98 15.31 -14.15
CA ASP A 232 2.23 14.57 -14.33
C ASP A 232 2.50 13.56 -13.20
N GLN A 233 2.11 13.88 -11.95
CA GLN A 233 2.44 13.08 -10.78
C GLN A 233 1.28 12.22 -10.26
N ARG A 234 0.05 12.42 -10.74
CA ARG A 234 -1.14 11.66 -10.30
C ARG A 234 -1.91 11.05 -11.47
N VAL A 235 -2.44 11.88 -12.38
CA VAL A 235 -3.38 11.40 -13.40
C VAL A 235 -2.68 10.53 -14.44
N ILE A 236 -1.53 10.96 -14.96
CA ILE A 236 -0.77 10.19 -15.95
C ILE A 236 -0.22 8.88 -15.37
N PRO A 237 0.42 8.86 -14.19
CA PRO A 237 0.84 7.60 -13.56
C PRO A 237 -0.34 6.65 -13.29
N ASP A 238 -1.45 7.14 -12.74
CA ASP A 238 -2.64 6.31 -12.54
C ASP A 238 -3.13 5.68 -13.86
N SER A 239 -3.18 6.47 -14.93
CA SER A 239 -3.59 5.98 -16.26
C SER A 239 -2.64 4.91 -16.79
N ASN A 240 -1.32 5.10 -16.63
CA ASN A 240 -0.31 4.12 -17.03
C ASN A 240 -0.39 2.84 -16.19
N ALA A 241 -0.63 2.95 -14.88
CA ALA A 241 -0.82 1.79 -14.01
C ALA A 241 -2.05 0.97 -14.42
N ILE A 242 -3.14 1.65 -14.77
CA ILE A 242 -4.35 1.00 -15.31
C ILE A 242 -4.05 0.30 -16.64
N TYR A 243 -3.26 0.92 -17.51
CA TYR A 243 -2.84 0.29 -18.76
C TYR A 243 -2.01 -0.99 -18.49
N ASP A 244 -1.00 -0.93 -17.62
CA ASP A 244 -0.21 -2.10 -17.22
C ASP A 244 -1.10 -3.21 -16.64
N PHE A 245 -2.08 -2.84 -15.81
CA PHE A 245 -3.05 -3.78 -15.26
C PHE A 245 -3.89 -4.45 -16.36
N LEU A 246 -4.39 -3.69 -17.31
CA LEU A 246 -5.21 -4.22 -18.40
C LEU A 246 -4.41 -5.03 -19.43
N VAL A 247 -3.09 -4.84 -19.53
CA VAL A 247 -2.20 -5.73 -20.26
C VAL A 247 -2.09 -7.08 -19.55
N LYS A 248 -1.97 -7.09 -18.22
CA LYS A 248 -1.98 -8.32 -17.40
C LYS A 248 -3.36 -9.01 -17.42
N TYR A 249 -4.45 -8.22 -17.41
CA TYR A 249 -5.83 -8.69 -17.37
C TYR A 249 -6.65 -8.20 -18.57
N PRO A 250 -6.37 -8.71 -19.81
CA PRO A 250 -7.01 -8.21 -21.04
C PRO A 250 -8.53 -8.40 -21.05
N ASN A 251 -9.03 -9.41 -20.34
CA ASN A 251 -10.46 -9.75 -20.22
C ASN A 251 -11.10 -9.23 -18.93
N PHE A 252 -10.50 -8.25 -18.28
CA PHE A 252 -11.08 -7.66 -17.04
C PHE A 252 -12.50 -7.20 -17.29
N LYS A 253 -13.46 -7.68 -16.48
CA LYS A 253 -14.91 -7.48 -16.71
C LYS A 253 -15.32 -6.01 -16.75
N ASP A 254 -14.72 -5.16 -15.90
CA ASP A 254 -15.04 -3.73 -15.79
C ASP A 254 -14.11 -2.83 -16.66
N LYS A 255 -13.37 -3.42 -17.61
CA LYS A 255 -12.40 -2.72 -18.47
C LYS A 255 -12.95 -1.46 -19.11
N LYS A 256 -14.20 -1.51 -19.64
CA LYS A 256 -14.85 -0.37 -20.32
C LYS A 256 -15.06 0.82 -19.37
N GLU A 257 -15.54 0.56 -18.16
CA GLU A 257 -15.81 1.59 -17.15
C GLU A 257 -14.50 2.22 -16.65
N VAL A 258 -13.52 1.38 -16.35
CA VAL A 258 -12.19 1.80 -15.88
C VAL A 258 -11.48 2.67 -16.92
N LEU A 259 -11.46 2.26 -18.19
CA LEU A 259 -10.89 3.07 -19.28
C LEU A 259 -11.67 4.36 -19.49
N ALA A 260 -12.99 4.34 -19.42
CA ALA A 260 -13.81 5.53 -19.61
C ALA A 260 -13.53 6.58 -18.52
N PHE A 261 -13.40 6.15 -17.25
CA PHE A 261 -13.06 7.07 -16.16
C PHE A 261 -11.61 7.55 -16.23
N SER A 262 -10.65 6.68 -16.53
CA SER A 262 -9.25 7.07 -16.73
C SER A 262 -9.10 8.11 -17.85
N ASN A 263 -9.76 7.88 -19.01
CA ASN A 263 -9.78 8.84 -20.13
C ASN A 263 -10.49 10.16 -19.78
N ALA A 264 -11.55 10.09 -18.95
CA ALA A 264 -12.24 11.29 -18.48
C ALA A 264 -11.33 12.18 -17.63
N ARG A 265 -10.50 11.59 -16.77
CA ARG A 265 -9.47 12.28 -15.98
C ARG A 265 -8.41 12.91 -16.88
N MET A 266 -7.86 12.13 -17.83
CA MET A 266 -6.84 12.60 -18.78
C MET A 266 -7.31 13.78 -19.64
N ASN A 267 -8.59 13.76 -20.07
CA ASN A 267 -9.16 14.75 -20.99
C ASN A 267 -10.00 15.83 -20.28
N HIS A 268 -10.03 15.85 -18.95
CA HIS A 268 -10.85 16.80 -18.16
C HIS A 268 -12.34 16.82 -18.56
N SER A 269 -12.90 15.66 -18.94
CA SER A 269 -14.28 15.54 -19.39
C SER A 269 -15.26 15.53 -18.22
N ILE A 270 -15.79 16.69 -17.83
CA ILE A 270 -16.70 16.85 -16.67
C ILE A 270 -17.89 15.91 -16.74
N VAL A 271 -18.50 15.74 -17.91
CA VAL A 271 -19.67 14.87 -18.10
C VAL A 271 -19.31 13.41 -17.78
N GLN A 272 -18.17 12.94 -18.28
CA GLN A 272 -17.73 11.57 -18.04
C GLN A 272 -17.20 11.39 -16.60
N LEU A 273 -16.52 12.36 -16.03
CA LEU A 273 -16.12 12.37 -14.61
C LEU A 273 -17.36 12.23 -13.72
N PHE A 274 -18.40 13.02 -13.99
CA PHE A 274 -19.65 12.93 -13.24
C PHE A 274 -20.36 11.57 -13.42
N ARG A 275 -20.38 11.03 -14.65
CA ARG A 275 -20.99 9.74 -14.97
C ARG A 275 -20.35 8.57 -14.20
N TYR A 276 -19.01 8.54 -14.14
CA TYR A 276 -18.23 7.45 -13.56
C TYR A 276 -17.70 7.77 -12.14
N ARG A 277 -18.19 8.85 -11.50
CA ARG A 277 -17.72 9.27 -10.16
C ARG A 277 -17.81 8.21 -9.08
N TYR A 278 -18.69 7.22 -9.25
CA TYR A 278 -18.84 6.12 -8.29
C TYR A 278 -17.59 5.24 -8.16
N LEU A 279 -16.70 5.24 -9.16
CA LEU A 279 -15.43 4.50 -9.12
C LEU A 279 -14.43 5.13 -8.11
N ALA A 280 -14.44 6.45 -7.99
CA ALA A 280 -13.57 7.20 -7.09
C ALA A 280 -14.20 8.58 -6.79
N PRO A 281 -15.17 8.66 -5.86
CA PRO A 281 -15.98 9.88 -5.67
C PRO A 281 -15.16 11.12 -5.34
N ASP A 282 -14.18 10.99 -4.42
CA ASP A 282 -13.34 12.12 -3.99
C ASP A 282 -12.42 12.60 -5.13
N ILE A 283 -11.83 11.65 -5.87
CA ILE A 283 -10.96 11.95 -7.03
C ILE A 283 -11.78 12.62 -8.14
N ALA A 284 -12.95 12.06 -8.46
CA ALA A 284 -13.82 12.63 -9.51
C ALA A 284 -14.26 14.06 -9.16
N SER A 285 -14.64 14.28 -7.90
CA SER A 285 -15.06 15.61 -7.43
C SER A 285 -13.90 16.60 -7.51
N PHE A 286 -12.70 16.19 -7.12
CA PHE A 286 -11.51 17.02 -7.22
C PHE A 286 -11.14 17.33 -8.69
N ASP A 287 -11.18 16.31 -9.57
CA ASP A 287 -10.90 16.47 -11.01
C ASP A 287 -11.92 17.40 -11.69
N ILE A 288 -13.21 17.35 -11.33
CA ILE A 288 -14.23 18.27 -11.81
C ILE A 288 -13.91 19.70 -11.36
N VAL A 289 -13.61 19.89 -10.07
CA VAL A 289 -13.27 21.22 -9.54
C VAL A 289 -12.01 21.77 -10.22
N ILE A 290 -10.96 20.94 -10.39
CA ILE A 290 -9.74 21.33 -11.13
C ILE A 290 -10.06 21.75 -12.55
N SER A 291 -10.92 21.02 -13.25
CA SER A 291 -11.28 21.31 -14.64
C SER A 291 -11.95 22.68 -14.79
N LEU A 292 -12.73 23.09 -13.81
CA LEU A 292 -13.44 24.39 -13.78
C LEU A 292 -12.59 25.53 -13.21
N THR A 293 -11.54 25.24 -12.45
CA THR A 293 -10.74 26.25 -11.75
C THR A 293 -9.73 26.90 -12.72
N PRO A 294 -9.63 28.23 -12.86
CA PRO A 294 -8.52 28.86 -13.57
C PRO A 294 -7.15 28.53 -12.96
N GLY A 295 -6.11 28.42 -13.78
CA GLY A 295 -4.77 28.00 -13.33
C GLY A 295 -4.22 28.80 -12.15
N PHE A 296 -4.44 30.13 -12.14
CA PHE A 296 -3.97 31.02 -11.07
C PHE A 296 -4.67 30.80 -9.71
N MET A 297 -5.86 30.21 -9.71
CA MET A 297 -6.60 29.86 -8.48
C MET A 297 -6.23 28.48 -7.91
N PHE A 298 -5.52 27.65 -8.65
CA PHE A 298 -5.18 26.28 -8.25
C PHE A 298 -4.40 26.19 -6.92
N PRO A 299 -3.40 27.06 -6.62
CA PRO A 299 -2.73 27.03 -5.32
C PRO A 299 -3.66 27.26 -4.13
N PHE A 300 -4.71 28.06 -4.29
CA PHE A 300 -5.72 28.28 -3.26
C PHE A 300 -6.59 27.03 -3.07
N LEU A 301 -7.00 26.39 -4.16
CA LEU A 301 -7.72 25.12 -4.11
C LEU A 301 -6.92 24.03 -3.38
N LEU A 302 -5.60 23.94 -3.64
CA LEU A 302 -4.72 22.99 -2.95
C LEU A 302 -4.67 23.21 -1.44
N LYS A 303 -4.64 24.44 -0.96
CA LYS A 303 -4.66 24.75 0.48
C LYS A 303 -5.94 24.23 1.14
N ILE A 304 -7.07 24.36 0.45
CA ILE A 304 -8.36 23.81 0.92
C ILE A 304 -8.32 22.29 0.93
N ALA A 305 -7.92 21.65 -0.17
CA ALA A 305 -7.87 20.20 -0.30
C ALA A 305 -6.97 19.55 0.77
N ARG A 306 -5.79 20.15 1.05
CA ARG A 306 -4.86 19.67 2.07
C ARG A 306 -5.38 19.81 3.52
N LYS A 307 -6.35 20.70 3.75
CA LYS A 307 -6.94 20.91 5.09
C LYS A 307 -8.02 19.88 5.40
N PHE A 308 -8.69 19.35 4.38
CA PHE A 308 -9.84 18.44 4.54
C PHE A 308 -9.56 16.99 4.07
N GLY A 309 -8.37 16.68 3.57
CA GLY A 309 -7.91 15.33 3.18
C GLY A 309 -7.02 14.73 4.25
#